data_2fbc25d3c8d9306b3b490a7d5b28806a
#
_entry.id   2fbc25d3c8d9306b3b490a7d5b28806a
#
_cell.length_a   1.000
_cell.length_b   1.000
_cell.length_c   1.000
_cell.angle_alpha   90.00
_cell.angle_beta   90.00
_cell.angle_gamma   90.00
#
_symmetry.space_group_name_H-M   'P 1'
#
loop_
_entity.id
_entity.type
_entity.pdbx_description
1 polymer ?
#
loop_
_entity_poly.entity_id
_entity_poly.type
_entity_poly.pdbx_seq_one_letter_code
_entity_poly.pdbx_strand_id
1 'polypeptide(L)' 'MNNDAVKEMLNAVGALAEMSLNFYRAAINSGATREEACVLVQSLISACIYGKREDGHED' A
#
# COMPACT_ATOMS: atom_id res chain seq x y z
N MET A 1 20.20 -18.41 1.86
CA MET A 1 19.12 -17.74 1.65
C MET A 1 17.97 -18.56 1.28
N ASN A 2 16.92 -18.22 1.76
CA ASN A 2 15.80 -19.06 1.66
C ASN A 2 14.92 -18.64 0.52
N ASN A 3 14.68 -19.55 -0.39
CA ASN A 3 13.84 -19.25 -1.52
C ASN A 3 12.42 -18.98 -1.08
N ASP A 4 11.97 -19.60 -0.02
CA ASP A 4 10.60 -19.37 0.45
C ASP A 4 10.43 -17.95 0.93
N ALA A 5 11.43 -17.42 1.59
CA ALA A 5 11.33 -16.06 2.07
C ALA A 5 11.29 -15.09 0.90
N VAL A 6 12.06 -15.36 -0.13
CA VAL A 6 12.06 -14.51 -1.31
C VAL A 6 10.71 -14.56 -2.00
N LYS A 7 10.15 -15.76 -2.12
CA LYS A 7 8.85 -15.89 -2.75
C LYS A 7 7.77 -15.16 -1.99
N GLU A 8 7.83 -15.25 -0.67
CA GLU A 8 6.84 -14.57 0.14
C GLU A 8 6.95 -13.07 -0.03
N MET A 9 8.17 -12.58 -0.11
CA MET A 9 8.38 -11.17 -0.28
C MET A 9 7.82 -10.72 -1.62
N LEU A 10 8.08 -11.50 -2.69
CA LEU A 10 7.58 -11.14 -4.00
C LEU A 10 6.06 -11.17 -4.05
N ASN A 11 5.46 -12.13 -3.36
CA ASN A 11 4.02 -12.19 -3.30
C ASN A 11 3.46 -10.97 -2.59
N ALA A 12 4.08 -10.56 -1.51
CA ALA A 12 3.61 -9.41 -0.76
C ALA A 12 3.72 -8.14 -1.59
N VAL A 13 4.81 -8.00 -2.32
CA VAL A 13 5.00 -6.83 -3.16
C VAL A 13 3.96 -6.82 -4.27
N GLY A 14 3.71 -7.97 -4.88
CA GLY A 14 2.71 -8.08 -5.93
C GLY A 14 1.33 -7.74 -5.43
N ALA A 15 0.98 -8.23 -4.25
CA ALA A 15 -0.31 -7.94 -3.67
C ALA A 15 -0.46 -6.45 -3.38
N LEU A 16 0.59 -5.85 -2.87
CA LEU A 16 0.55 -4.43 -2.57
C LEU A 16 0.38 -3.62 -3.85
N ALA A 17 1.06 -4.03 -4.92
CA ALA A 17 0.94 -3.33 -6.19
C ALA A 17 -0.49 -3.41 -6.72
N GLU A 18 -1.09 -4.59 -6.63
CA GLU A 18 -2.46 -4.75 -7.09
C GLU A 18 -3.43 -3.94 -6.26
N MET A 19 -3.24 -3.94 -4.96
CA MET A 19 -4.08 -3.15 -4.09
C MET A 19 -3.96 -1.68 -4.41
N SER A 20 -2.75 -1.23 -4.67
CA SER A 20 -2.51 0.17 -4.97
C SER A 20 -3.21 0.58 -6.26
N LEU A 21 -3.13 -0.26 -7.28
CA LEU A 21 -3.80 0.05 -8.54
C LEU A 21 -5.30 0.08 -8.39
N ASN A 22 -5.85 -0.87 -7.66
CA ASN A 22 -7.28 -0.90 -7.45
C ASN A 22 -7.73 0.30 -6.64
N PHE A 23 -6.94 0.67 -5.66
CA PHE A 23 -7.27 1.83 -4.85
C PHE A 23 -7.21 3.10 -5.68
N TYR A 24 -6.19 3.20 -6.54
CA TYR A 24 -6.07 4.37 -7.41
C TYR A 24 -7.30 4.48 -8.31
N ARG A 25 -7.69 3.37 -8.94
CA ARG A 25 -8.85 3.39 -9.82
C ARG A 25 -10.12 3.75 -9.07
N ALA A 26 -10.28 3.21 -7.87
CA ALA A 26 -11.44 3.52 -7.08
C ALA A 26 -11.48 4.99 -6.72
N ALA A 27 -10.33 5.57 -6.42
CA ALA A 27 -10.24 6.98 -6.09
C ALA A 27 -10.64 7.84 -7.31
N ILE A 28 -10.12 7.49 -8.47
CA ILE A 28 -10.46 8.22 -9.69
C ILE A 28 -11.95 8.10 -9.96
N ASN A 29 -12.50 6.90 -9.84
CA ASN A 29 -13.91 6.70 -10.08
C ASN A 29 -14.77 7.46 -9.09
N SER A 30 -14.25 7.73 -7.93
CA SER A 30 -15.00 8.46 -6.92
C SER A 30 -14.89 9.96 -7.09
N GLY A 31 -14.11 10.41 -8.07
CA GLY A 31 -14.02 11.83 -8.34
C GLY A 31 -12.71 12.47 -7.95
N ALA A 32 -11.76 11.73 -7.49
CA ALA A 32 -10.47 12.30 -7.11
C ALA A 32 -9.69 12.69 -8.36
N THR A 33 -8.88 13.72 -8.23
CA THR A 33 -7.95 14.04 -9.30
C THR A 33 -6.81 13.05 -9.25
N ARG A 34 -5.98 13.05 -10.29
CA ARG A 34 -4.84 12.17 -10.31
C ARG A 34 -3.90 12.45 -9.16
N GLU A 35 -3.68 13.72 -8.85
CA GLU A 35 -2.84 14.06 -7.73
C GLU A 35 -3.41 13.56 -6.42
N GLU A 36 -4.72 13.74 -6.25
CA GLU A 36 -5.36 13.27 -5.04
C GLU A 36 -5.27 11.77 -4.92
N ALA A 37 -5.48 11.09 -6.03
CA ALA A 37 -5.41 9.64 -6.04
C ALA A 37 -4.01 9.16 -5.70
N CYS A 38 -2.99 9.84 -6.21
CA CYS A 38 -1.62 9.47 -5.89
C CYS A 38 -1.32 9.66 -4.42
N VAL A 39 -1.79 10.74 -3.84
CA VAL A 39 -1.58 10.98 -2.42
C VAL A 39 -2.27 9.90 -1.59
N LEU A 40 -3.47 9.51 -2.00
CA LEU A 40 -4.19 8.47 -1.29
C LEU A 40 -3.46 7.13 -1.38
N VAL A 41 -2.91 6.82 -2.55
CA VAL A 41 -2.16 5.58 -2.71
C VAL A 41 -0.90 5.61 -1.85
N GLN A 42 -0.22 6.75 -1.80
CA GLN A 42 0.95 6.86 -0.96
C GLN A 42 0.60 6.66 0.51
N SER A 43 -0.55 7.18 0.91
CA SER A 43 -1.00 7.00 2.27
C SER A 43 -1.29 5.54 2.57
N LEU A 44 -1.89 4.85 1.60
CA LEU A 44 -2.15 3.44 1.76
C LEU A 44 -0.86 2.65 1.94
N ILE A 45 0.11 2.92 1.09
CA ILE A 45 1.38 2.22 1.18
C ILE A 45 2.07 2.51 2.50
N SER A 46 2.05 3.76 2.92
CA SER A 46 2.64 4.12 4.19
C SER A 46 1.97 3.41 5.35
N ALA A 47 0.65 3.32 5.31
CA ALA A 47 -0.07 2.64 6.36
C ALA A 47 0.29 1.16 6.40
N CYS A 48 0.48 0.54 5.24
CA CYS A 48 0.84 -0.86 5.21
C CYS A 48 2.23 -1.08 5.76
N ILE A 49 3.14 -0.16 5.52
CA ILE A 49 4.50 -0.32 5.97
C ILE A 49 4.68 0.09 7.41
N TYR A 50 4.07 1.20 7.81
CA TYR A 50 4.30 1.75 9.12
C TYR A 50 3.16 1.56 10.11
N GLY A 51 2.10 0.97 9.67
CA GLY A 51 0.92 0.87 10.49
C GLY A 51 1.13 0.22 11.81
N LYS A 52 1.95 -0.81 11.84
CA LYS A 52 2.18 -1.48 13.07
C LYS A 52 2.93 -0.65 14.05
N ARG A 53 3.73 0.23 13.56
CA ARG A 53 4.54 1.01 14.45
C ARG A 53 3.77 2.04 15.18
N GLU A 54 2.64 2.39 14.66
CA GLU A 54 1.87 3.37 15.30
C GLU A 54 1.47 3.06 16.64
N ASP A 55 1.24 1.82 16.90
CA ASP A 55 0.90 1.41 18.19
C ASP A 55 1.84 1.88 19.18
N GLY A 56 3.03 1.74 18.89
CA GLY A 56 4.01 2.04 19.84
C GLY A 56 4.07 3.45 20.15
N HIS A 57 3.71 4.22 19.19
CA HIS A 57 4.00 5.49 19.44
C HIS A 57 2.94 6.26 20.07
N GLU A 58 1.95 5.93 20.22
CA GLU A 58 1.03 6.59 20.71
C GLU A 58 1.26 7.27 21.79
N ASP A 59 1.72 7.51 22.06
CA ASP A 59 2.06 8.12 23.12
C ASP A 59 1.85 8.88 23.46
#